data_070f14395711abfaff471a6ded636201
#
_entry.id   070f14395711abfaff471a6ded636201
#
_cell.length_a   1.000
_cell.length_b   1.000
_cell.length_c   1.000
_cell.angle_alpha   90.00
_cell.angle_beta   90.00
_cell.angle_gamma   90.00
#
_symmetry.space_group_name_H-M   'P 1'
#
loop_
_entity.id
_entity.type
_entity.pdbx_description
1 polymer ?
#
loop_
_entity_poly.entity_id
_entity_poly.type
_entity_poly.pdbx_seq_one_letter_code
_entity_poly.pdbx_strand_id
1 'polypeptide(L)'
;MTLALTKGQTVDLGVIYHFDENSLHQSVNIRDLFADKRTLVFMGPAPFSKLDTTQAVEFESNSQALLNQGIDKIIGIYVQDAFVMREFQKHVHQNGKSNNVKFYGDGDGFFVKANNLSHDFTFEGLSTRCGRWAFIIKNGVIEYVTVDDYSLLETTSAASILKYLKNET
;
A
#
# COMPACT_ATOMS: atom_id res chain seq x y z
N MET A 1 10.58 19.30 11.18
CA MET A 1 10.18 17.95 10.75
C MET A 1 8.97 18.09 9.85
N THR A 2 9.10 17.70 8.60
CA THR A 2 7.95 17.67 7.68
C THR A 2 7.07 16.51 8.10
N LEU A 3 5.80 16.78 8.37
CA LEU A 3 4.85 15.73 8.68
C LEU A 3 4.61 14.87 7.43
N ALA A 4 4.62 13.57 7.61
CA ALA A 4 4.17 12.63 6.60
C ALA A 4 2.68 12.84 6.31
N LEU A 5 2.06 11.95 5.54
CA LEU A 5 0.64 12.06 5.18
C LEU A 5 -0.25 12.37 6.38
N THR A 6 -1.17 13.30 6.20
CA THR A 6 -2.18 13.68 7.21
C THR A 6 -3.57 13.67 6.60
N LYS A 7 -4.58 13.47 7.45
CA LYS A 7 -5.98 13.54 7.03
C LYS A 7 -6.28 14.89 6.36
N GLY A 8 -6.98 14.85 5.24
CA GLY A 8 -7.33 16.04 4.44
C GLY A 8 -6.31 16.43 3.38
N GLN A 9 -5.13 15.79 3.38
CA GLN A 9 -4.10 16.04 2.39
C GLN A 9 -4.48 15.41 1.05
N THR A 10 -4.25 16.14 -0.05
CA THR A 10 -4.38 15.62 -1.42
C THR A 10 -3.12 14.85 -1.81
N VAL A 11 -3.30 13.68 -2.43
CA VAL A 11 -2.23 12.84 -2.96
C VAL A 11 -2.47 12.65 -4.45
N ASP A 12 -1.72 13.36 -5.29
CA ASP A 12 -1.94 13.41 -6.73
C ASP A 12 -0.65 13.39 -7.57
N LEU A 13 0.51 13.26 -6.93
CA LEU A 13 1.81 13.32 -7.60
C LEU A 13 2.44 11.95 -7.74
N GLY A 14 2.91 11.67 -8.94
CA GLY A 14 3.73 10.51 -9.22
C GLY A 14 3.13 9.55 -10.23
N VAL A 15 4.00 8.66 -10.68
CA VAL A 15 3.66 7.54 -11.57
C VAL A 15 4.22 6.28 -10.92
N ILE A 16 3.41 5.23 -10.87
CA ILE A 16 3.83 3.92 -10.38
C ILE A 16 3.56 2.87 -11.45
N TYR A 17 4.10 1.68 -11.28
CA TYR A 17 4.16 0.66 -12.32
C TYR A 17 3.58 -0.66 -11.84
N HIS A 18 2.95 -1.38 -12.75
CA HIS A 18 2.39 -2.70 -12.48
C HIS A 18 2.32 -3.54 -13.76
N PHE A 19 1.99 -4.81 -13.60
CA PHE A 19 1.55 -5.64 -14.70
C PHE A 19 0.03 -5.75 -14.68
N ASP A 20 -0.59 -5.49 -15.82
CA ASP A 20 -2.05 -5.60 -15.95
C ASP A 20 -2.51 -7.08 -16.08
N GLU A 21 -3.79 -7.27 -16.21
CA GLU A 21 -4.41 -8.59 -16.35
C GLU A 21 -3.95 -9.37 -17.59
N ASN A 22 -3.45 -8.67 -18.61
CA ASN A 22 -2.89 -9.25 -19.83
C ASN A 22 -1.38 -9.48 -19.73
N SER A 23 -0.80 -9.33 -18.53
CA SER A 23 0.64 -9.44 -18.27
C SER A 23 1.48 -8.41 -19.03
N LEU A 24 0.90 -7.25 -19.32
CA LEU A 24 1.61 -6.12 -19.93
C LEU A 24 2.09 -5.14 -18.86
N HIS A 25 3.33 -4.71 -18.98
CA HIS A 25 3.91 -3.69 -18.11
C HIS A 25 3.24 -2.34 -18.38
N GLN A 26 2.66 -1.74 -17.36
CA GLN A 26 1.91 -0.49 -17.43
C GLN A 26 2.42 0.52 -16.41
N SER A 27 2.28 1.79 -16.75
CA SER A 27 2.39 2.89 -15.80
C SER A 27 1.00 3.44 -15.47
N VAL A 28 0.81 3.93 -14.28
CA VAL A 28 -0.41 4.62 -13.87
C VAL A 28 -0.06 5.88 -13.11
N ASN A 29 -0.73 6.96 -13.46
CA ASN A 29 -0.61 8.22 -12.75
C ASN A 29 -1.36 8.12 -11.41
N ILE A 30 -0.76 8.60 -10.33
CA ILE A 30 -1.34 8.54 -8.99
C ILE A 30 -2.71 9.25 -8.94
N ARG A 31 -2.87 10.38 -9.62
CA ARG A 31 -4.16 11.07 -9.71
C ARG A 31 -5.25 10.17 -10.27
N ASP A 32 -4.95 9.45 -11.35
CA ASP A 32 -5.91 8.56 -12.01
C ASP A 32 -6.19 7.32 -11.16
N LEU A 33 -5.16 6.80 -10.49
CA LEU A 33 -5.30 5.63 -9.62
C LEU A 33 -6.28 5.88 -8.47
N PHE A 34 -6.27 7.07 -7.91
CA PHE A 34 -7.10 7.42 -6.74
C PHE A 34 -8.37 8.20 -7.08
N ALA A 35 -8.61 8.50 -8.37
CA ALA A 35 -9.80 9.22 -8.79
C ALA A 35 -11.08 8.40 -8.53
N ASP A 36 -12.12 9.06 -8.04
CA ASP A 36 -13.49 8.54 -7.89
C ASP A 36 -13.61 7.21 -7.11
N LYS A 37 -12.61 6.89 -6.29
CA LYS A 37 -12.56 5.63 -5.53
C LYS A 37 -12.20 5.87 -4.07
N ARG A 38 -12.67 4.99 -3.22
CA ARG A 38 -12.21 4.84 -1.84
C ARG A 38 -11.22 3.69 -1.78
N THR A 39 -9.95 4.03 -1.71
CA THR A 39 -8.83 3.08 -1.82
C THR A 39 -8.14 2.91 -0.49
N LEU A 40 -7.94 1.66 -0.08
CA LEU A 40 -7.06 1.31 1.03
C LEU A 40 -5.67 0.99 0.49
N VAL A 41 -4.67 1.69 1.00
CA VAL A 41 -3.27 1.52 0.63
C VAL A 41 -2.48 1.04 1.84
N PHE A 42 -1.64 0.03 1.66
CA PHE A 42 -0.65 -0.35 2.66
C PHE A 42 0.75 -0.39 2.02
N MET A 43 1.76 -0.18 2.84
CA MET A 43 3.15 -0.05 2.42
C MET A 43 4.08 -0.64 3.47
N GLY A 44 5.22 -1.12 3.04
CA GLY A 44 6.28 -1.62 3.89
C GLY A 44 7.64 -1.56 3.19
N PRO A 45 8.75 -1.79 3.90
CA PRO A 45 10.09 -1.56 3.34
C PRO A 45 10.58 -2.64 2.38
N ALA A 46 10.15 -3.90 2.54
CA ALA A 46 10.78 -4.99 1.81
C ALA A 46 9.79 -6.12 1.50
N PRO A 47 9.26 -6.18 0.26
CA PRO A 47 8.48 -7.34 -0.20
C PRO A 47 9.25 -8.63 0.04
N PHE A 48 8.55 -9.71 0.36
CA PHE A 48 9.10 -11.02 0.74
C PHE A 48 9.79 -11.09 2.12
N SER A 49 10.01 -9.96 2.82
CA SER A 49 10.38 -10.04 4.22
C SER A 49 9.24 -10.68 5.02
N LYS A 50 9.56 -11.27 6.17
CA LYS A 50 8.55 -11.95 6.99
C LYS A 50 7.38 -11.05 7.35
N LEU A 51 7.67 -9.83 7.81
CA LEU A 51 6.63 -8.93 8.31
C LEU A 51 5.81 -8.32 7.17
N ASP A 52 6.46 -7.93 6.07
CA ASP A 52 5.74 -7.42 4.90
C ASP A 52 4.86 -8.49 4.24
N THR A 53 5.34 -9.73 4.18
CA THR A 53 4.55 -10.84 3.69
C THR A 53 3.34 -11.10 4.60
N THR A 54 3.54 -11.10 5.91
CA THR A 54 2.45 -11.26 6.89
C THR A 54 1.39 -10.17 6.70
N GLN A 55 1.79 -8.91 6.65
CA GLN A 55 0.86 -7.79 6.43
C GLN A 55 0.07 -7.95 5.13
N ALA A 56 0.76 -8.21 4.02
CA ALA A 56 0.13 -8.34 2.71
C ALA A 56 -0.85 -9.51 2.64
N VAL A 57 -0.47 -10.68 3.19
CA VAL A 57 -1.33 -11.86 3.25
C VAL A 57 -2.56 -11.62 4.13
N GLU A 58 -2.41 -10.92 5.25
CA GLU A 58 -3.55 -10.54 6.10
C GLU A 58 -4.52 -9.63 5.36
N PHE A 59 -4.03 -8.63 4.61
CA PHE A 59 -4.90 -7.78 3.79
C PHE A 59 -5.63 -8.60 2.72
N GLU A 60 -4.95 -9.52 2.07
CA GLU A 60 -5.59 -10.39 1.07
C GLU A 60 -6.65 -11.31 1.72
N SER A 61 -6.30 -11.98 2.81
CA SER A 61 -7.22 -12.89 3.50
C SER A 61 -8.47 -12.18 4.05
N ASN A 62 -8.37 -10.90 4.39
CA ASN A 62 -9.47 -10.08 4.89
C ASN A 62 -10.06 -9.15 3.81
N SER A 63 -9.64 -9.29 2.57
CA SER A 63 -10.00 -8.35 1.51
C SER A 63 -11.50 -8.24 1.28
N GLN A 64 -12.22 -9.36 1.28
CA GLN A 64 -13.67 -9.31 1.09
C GLN A 64 -14.38 -8.58 2.24
N ALA A 65 -13.93 -8.77 3.48
CA ALA A 65 -14.48 -8.04 4.63
C ALA A 65 -14.22 -6.53 4.52
N LEU A 66 -13.04 -6.15 4.05
CA LEU A 66 -12.68 -4.74 3.81
C LEU A 66 -13.55 -4.12 2.69
N LEU A 67 -13.70 -4.83 1.58
CA LEU A 67 -14.56 -4.38 0.47
C LEU A 67 -16.01 -4.20 0.93
N ASN A 68 -16.51 -5.10 1.79
CA ASN A 68 -17.85 -5.00 2.34
C ASN A 68 -18.06 -3.79 3.27
N GLN A 69 -16.97 -3.15 3.74
CA GLN A 69 -17.01 -1.92 4.53
C GLN A 69 -16.92 -0.64 3.68
N GLY A 70 -17.14 -0.76 2.37
CA GLY A 70 -17.17 0.39 1.46
C GLY A 70 -15.81 0.80 0.90
N ILE A 71 -14.81 -0.05 1.00
CA ILE A 71 -13.54 0.11 0.26
C ILE A 71 -13.76 -0.40 -1.16
N ASP A 72 -13.40 0.41 -2.15
CA ASP A 72 -13.55 0.03 -3.57
C ASP A 72 -12.38 -0.82 -4.06
N LYS A 73 -11.17 -0.55 -3.59
CA LYS A 73 -9.98 -1.32 -3.95
C LYS A 73 -8.92 -1.28 -2.84
N ILE A 74 -8.12 -2.34 -2.81
CA ILE A 74 -7.02 -2.50 -1.84
C ILE A 74 -5.74 -2.66 -2.63
N ILE A 75 -4.74 -1.82 -2.33
CA ILE A 75 -3.46 -1.84 -3.04
C ILE A 75 -2.27 -1.81 -2.09
N GLY A 76 -1.20 -2.49 -2.49
CA GLY A 76 0.12 -2.39 -1.88
C GLY A 76 1.05 -1.60 -2.79
N ILE A 77 1.79 -0.64 -2.24
CA ILE A 77 2.80 0.14 -2.96
C ILE A 77 4.13 -0.01 -2.25
N TYR A 78 5.17 -0.39 -2.99
CA TYR A 78 6.53 -0.59 -2.46
C TYR A 78 7.56 0.08 -3.35
N VAL A 79 8.67 0.51 -2.77
CA VAL A 79 9.83 1.02 -3.52
C VAL A 79 10.56 -0.19 -4.13
N GLN A 80 9.98 -0.70 -5.19
CA GLN A 80 10.46 -1.82 -5.97
C GLN A 80 9.97 -1.70 -7.42
N ASP A 81 10.61 -2.41 -8.34
CA ASP A 81 10.12 -2.47 -9.72
C ASP A 81 8.87 -3.35 -9.86
N ALA A 82 8.18 -3.20 -10.97
CA ALA A 82 6.94 -3.92 -11.24
C ALA A 82 7.13 -5.44 -11.39
N PHE A 83 8.33 -5.89 -11.79
CA PHE A 83 8.63 -7.32 -11.95
C PHE A 83 8.63 -8.02 -10.59
N VAL A 84 9.30 -7.43 -9.60
CA VAL A 84 9.29 -7.93 -8.22
C VAL A 84 7.87 -7.89 -7.65
N MET A 85 7.15 -6.80 -7.87
CA MET A 85 5.79 -6.64 -7.34
C MET A 85 4.80 -7.63 -7.95
N ARG A 86 4.97 -7.98 -9.23
CA ARG A 86 4.16 -9.04 -9.86
C ARG A 86 4.35 -10.40 -9.15
N GLU A 87 5.58 -10.77 -8.88
CA GLU A 87 5.87 -12.05 -8.21
C GLU A 87 5.40 -12.02 -6.74
N PHE A 88 5.56 -10.88 -6.07
CA PHE A 88 5.02 -10.71 -4.72
C PHE A 88 3.49 -10.83 -4.70
N GLN A 89 2.80 -10.23 -5.65
CA GLN A 89 1.35 -10.37 -5.81
C GLN A 89 0.91 -11.83 -5.95
N LYS A 90 1.58 -12.60 -6.80
CA LYS A 90 1.29 -14.03 -6.96
C LYS A 90 1.43 -14.79 -5.65
N HIS A 91 2.53 -14.53 -4.93
CA HIS A 91 2.80 -15.14 -3.62
C HIS A 91 1.71 -14.80 -2.61
N VAL A 92 1.31 -13.53 -2.54
CA VAL A 92 0.28 -13.05 -1.61
C VAL A 92 -1.10 -13.63 -1.96
N HIS A 93 -1.48 -13.65 -3.24
CA HIS A 93 -2.74 -14.24 -3.68
C HIS A 93 -2.83 -15.73 -3.33
N GLN A 94 -1.76 -16.47 -3.56
CA GLN A 94 -1.71 -17.89 -3.26
C GLN A 94 -1.88 -18.16 -1.75
N ASN A 95 -1.21 -17.39 -0.90
CA ASN A 95 -1.23 -17.59 0.55
C ASN A 95 -2.47 -16.99 1.21
N GLY A 96 -2.99 -15.89 0.69
CA GLY A 96 -4.23 -15.26 1.15
C GLY A 96 -5.50 -15.89 0.61
N LYS A 97 -5.37 -16.78 -0.39
CA LYS A 97 -6.46 -17.52 -1.02
C LYS A 97 -7.53 -16.66 -1.66
N SER A 98 -7.13 -15.52 -2.21
CA SER A 98 -7.97 -14.63 -2.99
C SER A 98 -7.10 -13.80 -3.95
N ASN A 99 -7.69 -12.88 -4.72
CA ASN A 99 -6.98 -12.07 -5.72
C ASN A 99 -7.48 -10.63 -5.76
N ASN A 100 -7.88 -10.09 -4.62
CA ASN A 100 -8.48 -8.77 -4.52
C ASN A 100 -7.45 -7.64 -4.37
N VAL A 101 -6.29 -7.93 -3.75
CA VAL A 101 -5.24 -6.92 -3.55
C VAL A 101 -4.39 -6.79 -4.81
N LYS A 102 -4.17 -5.55 -5.27
CA LYS A 102 -3.28 -5.23 -6.39
C LYS A 102 -1.99 -4.62 -5.86
N PHE A 103 -0.86 -4.93 -6.51
CA PHE A 103 0.45 -4.43 -6.11
C PHE A 103 1.08 -3.57 -7.19
N TYR A 104 1.71 -2.49 -6.76
CA TYR A 104 2.35 -1.50 -7.61
C TYR A 104 3.78 -1.24 -7.14
N GLY A 105 4.67 -0.96 -8.10
CA GLY A 105 6.05 -0.61 -7.84
C GLY A 105 6.30 0.89 -8.01
N ASP A 106 6.87 1.50 -6.98
CA ASP A 106 7.44 2.85 -7.01
C ASP A 106 8.97 2.73 -7.16
N GLY A 107 9.41 2.21 -8.31
CA GLY A 107 10.81 1.82 -8.52
C GLY A 107 11.81 2.94 -8.31
N ASP A 108 11.47 4.15 -8.71
CA ASP A 108 12.31 5.34 -8.54
C ASP A 108 12.19 5.97 -7.14
N GLY A 109 11.23 5.52 -6.33
CA GLY A 109 10.95 6.11 -5.02
C GLY A 109 10.36 7.51 -5.08
N PHE A 110 9.87 7.94 -6.23
CA PHE A 110 9.33 9.29 -6.39
C PHE A 110 8.08 9.51 -5.55
N PHE A 111 7.14 8.56 -5.59
CA PHE A 111 5.88 8.64 -4.82
C PHE A 111 6.15 8.75 -3.32
N VAL A 112 7.01 7.90 -2.78
CA VAL A 112 7.31 7.91 -1.34
C VAL A 112 8.06 9.17 -0.93
N LYS A 113 8.94 9.68 -1.75
CA LYS A 113 9.67 10.94 -1.48
C LYS A 113 8.74 12.14 -1.55
N ALA A 114 7.90 12.22 -2.56
CA ALA A 114 6.96 13.33 -2.75
C ALA A 114 5.95 13.46 -1.60
N ASN A 115 5.64 12.35 -0.93
CA ASN A 115 4.65 12.29 0.15
C ASN A 115 5.27 12.09 1.54
N ASN A 116 6.58 12.26 1.69
CA ASN A 116 7.31 12.12 2.96
C ASN A 116 7.14 10.75 3.63
N LEU A 117 7.03 9.70 2.82
CA LEU A 117 6.89 8.30 3.27
C LEU A 117 8.21 7.54 3.21
N SER A 118 9.27 8.17 2.70
CA SER A 118 10.56 7.55 2.54
C SER A 118 11.29 7.41 3.89
N HIS A 119 12.05 6.34 4.02
CA HIS A 119 12.88 6.06 5.17
C HIS A 119 14.23 5.48 4.70
N ASP A 120 15.30 5.82 5.40
CA ASP A 120 16.64 5.30 5.11
C ASP A 120 16.83 3.94 5.79
N PHE A 121 16.95 2.89 4.97
CA PHE A 121 17.23 1.53 5.42
C PHE A 121 18.63 1.06 4.99
N THR A 122 19.58 1.99 4.85
CA THR A 122 20.97 1.66 4.51
C THR A 122 21.59 0.68 5.50
N PHE A 123 21.22 0.78 6.78
CA PHE A 123 21.68 -0.13 7.83
C PHE A 123 21.23 -1.60 7.63
N GLU A 124 20.16 -1.82 6.85
CA GLU A 124 19.67 -3.15 6.45
C GLU A 124 20.11 -3.53 5.02
N GLY A 125 20.91 -2.69 4.37
CA GLY A 125 21.31 -2.91 2.98
C GLY A 125 20.18 -2.66 1.96
N LEU A 126 19.12 -1.95 2.34
CA LEU A 126 17.95 -1.73 1.50
C LEU A 126 17.90 -0.35 0.87
N SER A 127 18.86 0.53 1.20
CA SER A 127 18.83 1.93 0.73
C SER A 127 17.56 2.66 1.19
N THR A 128 17.03 3.56 0.39
CA THR A 128 15.79 4.28 0.68
C THR A 128 14.58 3.46 0.28
N ARG A 129 13.67 3.24 1.21
CA ARG A 129 12.40 2.53 1.01
C ARG A 129 11.25 3.34 1.61
N CYS A 130 10.05 2.79 1.63
CA CYS A 130 8.97 3.34 2.45
C CYS A 130 8.99 2.76 3.86
N GLY A 131 8.44 3.50 4.82
CA GLY A 131 8.13 2.96 6.14
C GLY A 131 6.89 2.05 6.10
N ARG A 132 6.40 1.65 7.28
CA ARG A 132 5.20 0.82 7.40
C ARG A 132 3.97 1.70 7.60
N TRP A 133 3.17 1.84 6.55
CA TRP A 133 2.01 2.72 6.49
C TRP A 133 0.76 1.98 6.08
N ALA A 134 -0.39 2.46 6.56
CA ALA A 134 -1.69 2.14 5.96
C ALA A 134 -2.53 3.41 5.95
N PHE A 135 -3.24 3.65 4.86
CA PHE A 135 -4.12 4.82 4.75
C PHE A 135 -5.32 4.53 3.84
N ILE A 136 -6.39 5.26 4.09
CA ILE A 136 -7.58 5.26 3.25
C ILE A 136 -7.64 6.61 2.56
N ILE A 137 -7.76 6.57 1.25
CA ILE A 137 -7.82 7.75 0.40
C ILE A 137 -9.12 7.71 -0.40
N LYS A 138 -9.88 8.81 -0.37
CA LYS A 138 -11.13 8.94 -1.10
C LYS A 138 -11.00 10.06 -2.11
N ASN A 139 -11.13 9.71 -3.38
CA ASN A 139 -11.00 10.66 -4.48
C ASN A 139 -9.75 11.55 -4.36
N GLY A 140 -8.60 10.94 -4.07
CA GLY A 140 -7.32 11.63 -3.97
C GLY A 140 -7.06 12.36 -2.65
N VAL A 141 -7.97 12.31 -1.68
CA VAL A 141 -7.83 12.98 -0.38
C VAL A 141 -7.72 11.96 0.74
N ILE A 142 -6.72 12.11 1.61
CA ILE A 142 -6.50 11.22 2.76
C ILE A 142 -7.67 11.34 3.73
N GLU A 143 -8.35 10.23 3.96
CA GLU A 143 -9.46 10.09 4.89
C GLU A 143 -8.98 9.59 6.26
N TYR A 144 -8.04 8.66 6.26
CA TYR A 144 -7.44 8.04 7.45
C TYR A 144 -6.01 7.65 7.15
N VAL A 145 -5.11 7.79 8.11
CA VAL A 145 -3.72 7.36 7.97
C VAL A 145 -3.18 6.87 9.32
N THR A 146 -2.39 5.82 9.26
CA THR A 146 -1.68 5.27 10.42
C THR A 146 -0.30 4.76 10.01
N VAL A 147 0.60 4.74 10.98
CA VAL A 147 2.00 4.32 10.79
C VAL A 147 2.44 3.48 11.98
N ASP A 148 3.15 2.41 11.70
CA ASP A 148 3.87 1.64 12.72
C ASP A 148 5.38 1.83 12.53
N ASP A 149 6.14 1.53 13.56
CA ASP A 149 7.57 1.26 13.39
C ASP A 149 7.72 0.13 12.37
N TYR A 150 8.74 0.21 11.51
CA TYR A 150 8.93 -0.77 10.43
C TYR A 150 9.02 -2.21 10.91
N SER A 151 9.41 -2.42 12.16
CA SER A 151 9.57 -3.74 12.82
C SER A 151 8.29 -4.24 13.50
N LEU A 152 7.21 -3.45 13.48
CA LEU A 152 5.93 -3.76 14.13
C LEU A 152 4.80 -3.86 13.09
N LEU A 153 3.77 -4.60 13.45
CA LEU A 153 2.53 -4.68 12.70
C LEU A 153 1.36 -4.61 13.70
N GLU A 154 0.95 -3.41 14.01
CA GLU A 154 -0.08 -3.11 15.00
C GLU A 154 -1.23 -2.33 14.37
N THR A 155 -1.06 -1.01 14.24
CA THR A 155 -2.11 -0.12 13.71
C THR A 155 -2.28 -0.25 12.20
N THR A 156 -1.24 -0.68 11.48
CA THR A 156 -1.25 -0.89 10.01
C THR A 156 -1.67 -2.30 9.60
N SER A 157 -2.15 -3.11 10.53
CA SER A 157 -2.65 -4.45 10.25
C SER A 157 -4.06 -4.41 9.62
N ALA A 158 -4.42 -5.47 8.89
CA ALA A 158 -5.77 -5.59 8.34
C ALA A 158 -6.85 -5.58 9.43
N ALA A 159 -6.59 -6.23 10.57
CA ALA A 159 -7.50 -6.26 11.71
C ALA A 159 -7.74 -4.85 12.29
N SER A 160 -6.69 -4.04 12.41
CA SER A 160 -6.79 -2.67 12.89
C SER A 160 -7.61 -1.79 11.95
N ILE A 161 -7.38 -1.90 10.65
CA ILE A 161 -8.14 -1.15 9.64
C ILE A 161 -9.62 -1.58 9.63
N LEU A 162 -9.91 -2.87 9.73
CA LEU A 162 -11.29 -3.36 9.84
C LEU A 162 -11.99 -2.80 11.08
N LYS A 163 -11.31 -2.77 12.21
CA LYS A 163 -11.84 -2.18 13.44
C LYS A 163 -12.16 -0.69 13.26
N TYR A 164 -11.27 0.05 12.65
CA TYR A 164 -11.50 1.47 12.31
C TYR A 164 -12.76 1.62 11.45
N LEU A 165 -12.87 0.89 10.34
CA LEU A 165 -13.98 0.97 9.41
C LEU A 165 -15.33 0.61 10.05
N LYS A 166 -15.37 -0.39 10.93
CA LYS A 166 -16.58 -0.79 11.64
C LYS A 166 -17.03 0.26 12.65
N ASN A 167 -16.13 1.04 13.22
CA ASN A 167 -16.44 2.06 14.21
C ASN A 167 -16.88 3.39 13.57
N GLU A 168 -16.74 3.57 12.27
CA GLU A 168 -17.22 4.74 11.53
C GLU A 168 -18.73 4.70 11.27
N THR A 169 -19.37 3.56 11.40
CA THR A 169 -20.80 3.37 11.11
C THR A 169 -21.69 3.59 12.35
#